data_aaf88eec5f2e06f88fdb097eab3a0baa
#
_entry.id   aaf88eec5f2e06f88fdb097eab3a0baa
#
_cell.length_a   1.000
_cell.length_b   1.000
_cell.length_c   1.000
_cell.angle_alpha   90.00
_cell.angle_beta   90.00
_cell.angle_gamma   90.00
#
_symmetry.space_group_name_H-M   'P 1'
#
loop_
_entity.id
_entity.type
_entity.pdbx_description
1 polymer ?
#
loop_
_entity_poly.entity_id
_entity_poly.type
_entity_poly.pdbx_seq_one_letter_code
_entity_poly.pdbx_strand_id
1 'polypeptide(L)'
;KINYKILNERCIFSREVHLNSVLEIIFKVKSINNDELVLLSKVYSVDHENVAAYFETTISLSLDEQIEKIVFNLFTLGDTTLLNELDFSDLRPLTDNRPPKIYSRDAFISCKKAVNTWDLNHDLMGSSRFKIGCVSDAATHLFTYCGADFNWRNEYDIGSAALDYSVRYYKDAPLGMAVTMYTNFTKIGNKSLKFIHHLVDDNTGDVIMDIEIAAVLFDLQKRKSMVVPEEFRVKASKLLINN
;
A
#
# COMPACT_ATOMS: atom_id res chain seq x y z
N LYS A 1 -6.38 16.36 -22.22
CA LYS A 1 -5.64 15.38 -21.41
C LYS A 1 -5.83 15.78 -19.95
N ILE A 2 -6.44 14.92 -19.15
CA ILE A 2 -6.59 15.18 -17.71
C ILE A 2 -5.23 14.85 -17.07
N ASN A 3 -4.60 15.84 -16.47
CA ASN A 3 -3.40 15.61 -15.66
C ASN A 3 -3.86 15.32 -14.23
N TYR A 4 -3.54 14.13 -13.75
CA TYR A 4 -3.83 13.72 -12.37
C TYR A 4 -2.59 13.15 -11.71
N LYS A 5 -2.52 13.27 -10.40
CA LYS A 5 -1.48 12.66 -9.58
C LYS A 5 -2.11 12.03 -8.35
N ILE A 6 -1.83 10.77 -8.09
CA ILE A 6 -2.21 10.13 -6.82
C ILE A 6 -1.29 10.70 -5.74
N LEU A 7 -1.87 11.30 -4.71
CA LEU A 7 -1.15 11.86 -3.57
C LEU A 7 -0.96 10.83 -2.46
N ASN A 8 -2.03 10.13 -2.14
CA ASN A 8 -2.00 9.08 -1.13
C ASN A 8 -3.08 8.03 -1.39
N GLU A 9 -2.86 6.86 -0.83
CA GLU A 9 -3.82 5.75 -0.85
C GLU A 9 -3.81 5.04 0.48
N ARG A 10 -5.00 4.64 0.91
CA ARG A 10 -5.17 3.68 1.96
C ARG A 10 -5.89 2.46 1.43
N CYS A 11 -5.37 1.28 1.75
CA CYS A 11 -5.96 0.02 1.36
C CYS A 11 -6.12 -0.88 2.58
N ILE A 12 -7.32 -1.44 2.76
CA ILE A 12 -7.62 -2.47 3.75
C ILE A 12 -7.96 -3.75 3.02
N PHE A 13 -7.20 -4.80 3.29
CA PHE A 13 -7.44 -6.13 2.75
C PHE A 13 -8.33 -6.93 3.71
N SER A 14 -9.52 -7.28 3.26
CA SER A 14 -10.52 -7.96 4.08
C SER A 14 -10.49 -9.48 3.89
N ARG A 15 -10.22 -9.92 2.65
CA ARG A 15 -10.22 -11.36 2.29
C ARG A 15 -9.23 -11.65 1.17
N GLU A 16 -8.80 -12.90 1.11
CA GLU A 16 -8.03 -13.40 -0.02
C GLU A 16 -8.89 -13.50 -1.27
N VAL A 17 -8.24 -13.28 -2.40
CA VAL A 17 -8.80 -13.49 -3.73
C VAL A 17 -8.10 -14.71 -4.34
N HIS A 18 -8.88 -15.67 -4.80
CA HIS A 18 -8.32 -16.85 -5.44
C HIS A 18 -7.91 -16.56 -6.89
N LEU A 19 -7.00 -17.36 -7.40
CA LEU A 19 -6.59 -17.29 -8.79
C LEU A 19 -7.82 -17.51 -9.70
N ASN A 20 -7.95 -16.69 -10.74
CA ASN A 20 -9.07 -16.65 -11.69
C ASN A 20 -10.41 -16.16 -11.14
N SER A 21 -10.46 -15.59 -9.93
CA SER A 21 -11.68 -14.92 -9.46
C SER A 21 -12.03 -13.71 -10.32
N VAL A 22 -13.31 -13.51 -10.56
CA VAL A 22 -13.83 -12.30 -11.19
C VAL A 22 -13.98 -11.23 -10.13
N LEU A 23 -13.40 -10.05 -10.38
CA LEU A 23 -13.46 -8.92 -9.48
C LEU A 23 -14.25 -7.77 -10.08
N GLU A 24 -15.13 -7.20 -9.29
CA GLU A 24 -15.82 -5.96 -9.58
C GLU A 24 -15.26 -4.85 -8.70
N ILE A 25 -15.02 -3.67 -9.29
CA ILE A 25 -14.58 -2.49 -8.57
C ILE A 25 -15.71 -1.46 -8.61
N ILE A 26 -16.24 -1.16 -7.44
CA ILE A 26 -17.25 -0.12 -7.25
C ILE A 26 -16.58 1.05 -6.56
N PHE A 27 -16.81 2.28 -7.03
CA PHE A 27 -16.22 3.46 -6.43
C PHE A 27 -17.23 4.60 -6.31
N LYS A 28 -16.99 5.49 -5.35
CA LYS A 28 -17.73 6.74 -5.16
C LYS A 28 -16.80 7.89 -4.81
N VAL A 29 -17.24 9.09 -5.12
CA VAL A 29 -16.59 10.30 -4.64
C VAL A 29 -16.97 10.53 -3.19
N LYS A 30 -15.96 10.66 -2.31
CA LYS A 30 -16.14 11.04 -0.91
C LYS A 30 -16.21 12.55 -0.76
N SER A 31 -15.27 13.24 -1.40
CA SER A 31 -15.20 14.71 -1.39
C SER A 31 -14.43 15.24 -2.59
N ILE A 32 -14.76 16.48 -2.97
CA ILE A 32 -14.01 17.28 -3.92
C ILE A 32 -13.74 18.61 -3.24
N ASN A 33 -12.47 18.97 -3.06
CA ASN A 33 -12.05 20.23 -2.45
C ASN A 33 -10.95 20.85 -3.30
N ASN A 34 -11.20 22.02 -3.89
CA ASN A 34 -10.27 22.69 -4.79
C ASN A 34 -9.73 21.75 -5.88
N ASP A 35 -8.44 21.38 -5.77
CA ASP A 35 -7.75 20.53 -6.75
C ASP A 35 -7.64 19.07 -6.28
N GLU A 36 -8.33 18.68 -5.21
CA GLU A 36 -8.25 17.32 -4.64
C GLU A 36 -9.59 16.59 -4.73
N LEU A 37 -9.51 15.37 -5.26
CA LEU A 37 -10.60 14.41 -5.31
C LEU A 37 -10.29 13.22 -4.41
N VAL A 38 -11.19 12.91 -3.47
CA VAL A 38 -11.10 11.71 -2.65
C VAL A 38 -12.10 10.68 -3.15
N LEU A 39 -11.56 9.53 -3.57
CA LEU A 39 -12.34 8.37 -4.02
C LEU A 39 -12.35 7.29 -2.94
N LEU A 40 -13.51 6.69 -2.73
CA LEU A 40 -13.66 5.43 -2.00
C LEU A 40 -13.94 4.34 -3.01
N SER A 41 -13.20 3.23 -2.93
CA SER A 41 -13.39 2.09 -3.82
C SER A 41 -13.51 0.80 -3.02
N LYS A 42 -14.32 -0.11 -3.53
CA LYS A 42 -14.52 -1.44 -2.99
C LYS A 42 -14.23 -2.46 -4.09
N VAL A 43 -13.37 -3.39 -3.78
CA VAL A 43 -13.10 -4.54 -4.66
C VAL A 43 -13.95 -5.70 -4.16
N TYR A 44 -14.86 -6.15 -5.00
CA TYR A 44 -15.80 -7.21 -4.71
C TYR A 44 -15.45 -8.46 -5.50
N SER A 45 -15.38 -9.61 -4.83
CA SER A 45 -15.21 -10.89 -5.51
C SER A 45 -16.60 -11.43 -5.89
N VAL A 46 -16.89 -11.43 -7.17
CA VAL A 46 -18.19 -11.87 -7.71
C VAL A 46 -18.44 -13.35 -7.40
N ASP A 47 -17.40 -14.19 -7.56
CA ASP A 47 -17.52 -15.65 -7.37
C ASP A 47 -17.82 -16.05 -5.93
N HIS A 48 -17.46 -15.22 -4.96
CA HIS A 48 -17.58 -15.52 -3.53
C HIS A 48 -18.52 -14.55 -2.79
N GLU A 49 -19.16 -13.65 -3.51
CA GLU A 49 -20.12 -12.68 -2.97
C GLU A 49 -19.56 -11.92 -1.73
N ASN A 50 -18.28 -11.54 -1.75
CA ASN A 50 -17.67 -10.89 -0.62
C ASN A 50 -16.66 -9.80 -1.01
N VAL A 51 -16.40 -8.91 -0.04
CA VAL A 51 -15.44 -7.81 -0.21
C VAL A 51 -14.03 -8.32 -0.01
N ALA A 52 -13.18 -8.11 -1.01
CA ALA A 52 -11.77 -8.44 -0.98
C ALA A 52 -10.93 -7.30 -0.39
N ALA A 53 -11.21 -6.05 -0.80
CA ALA A 53 -10.46 -4.89 -0.34
C ALA A 53 -11.28 -3.61 -0.41
N TYR A 54 -10.86 -2.62 0.40
CA TYR A 54 -11.34 -1.24 0.39
C TYR A 54 -10.18 -0.31 0.10
N PHE A 55 -10.42 0.76 -0.67
CA PHE A 55 -9.45 1.80 -0.94
C PHE A 55 -10.03 3.18 -0.65
N GLU A 56 -9.22 4.04 -0.06
CA GLU A 56 -9.41 5.49 -0.07
C GLU A 56 -8.23 6.11 -0.82
N THR A 57 -8.50 6.76 -1.95
CA THR A 57 -7.47 7.33 -2.83
C THR A 57 -7.67 8.82 -2.94
N THR A 58 -6.65 9.61 -2.62
CA THR A 58 -6.63 11.06 -2.83
C THR A 58 -5.85 11.36 -4.10
N ILE A 59 -6.49 12.08 -5.00
CA ILE A 59 -5.96 12.43 -6.32
C ILE A 59 -5.91 13.95 -6.41
N SER A 60 -4.77 14.52 -6.77
CA SER A 60 -4.70 15.91 -7.24
C SER A 60 -5.09 15.95 -8.71
N LEU A 61 -6.00 16.84 -9.02
CA LEU A 61 -6.51 17.06 -10.37
C LEU A 61 -6.20 18.49 -10.80
N SER A 62 -5.55 18.65 -11.95
CA SER A 62 -5.53 19.93 -12.64
C SER A 62 -6.72 19.94 -13.60
N LEU A 63 -7.88 20.43 -13.13
CA LEU A 63 -9.12 20.45 -13.88
C LEU A 63 -9.32 21.82 -14.55
N ASP A 64 -9.67 21.79 -15.83
CA ASP A 64 -10.39 22.87 -16.50
C ASP A 64 -11.84 22.88 -15.95
N GLU A 65 -12.45 24.05 -15.75
CA GLU A 65 -13.83 24.20 -15.22
C GLU A 65 -14.89 23.33 -15.93
N GLN A 66 -14.69 23.04 -17.22
CA GLN A 66 -15.61 22.18 -17.97
C GLN A 66 -15.46 20.69 -17.56
N ILE A 67 -14.25 20.26 -17.28
CA ILE A 67 -13.96 18.88 -16.86
C ILE A 67 -14.46 18.66 -15.43
N GLU A 68 -14.32 19.65 -14.56
CA GLU A 68 -14.86 19.63 -13.20
C GLU A 68 -16.37 19.36 -13.20
N LYS A 69 -17.13 20.05 -14.05
CA LYS A 69 -18.57 19.83 -14.22
C LYS A 69 -18.90 18.45 -14.79
N ILE A 70 -18.10 17.94 -15.72
CA ILE A 70 -18.30 16.60 -16.32
C ILE A 70 -18.03 15.52 -15.28
N VAL A 71 -16.92 15.63 -14.54
CA VAL A 71 -16.56 14.68 -13.47
C VAL A 71 -17.64 14.70 -12.40
N PHE A 72 -18.07 15.89 -11.95
CA PHE A 72 -19.15 16.02 -10.97
C PHE A 72 -20.45 15.38 -11.45
N ASN A 73 -20.86 15.63 -12.71
CA ASN A 73 -22.08 15.06 -13.27
C ASN A 73 -21.98 13.54 -13.47
N LEU A 74 -20.86 13.00 -13.90
CA LEU A 74 -20.65 11.55 -14.04
C LEU A 74 -20.76 10.84 -12.70
N PHE A 75 -20.28 11.45 -11.62
CA PHE A 75 -20.31 10.86 -10.28
C PHE A 75 -21.65 11.07 -9.55
N THR A 76 -22.45 12.09 -9.92
CA THR A 76 -23.79 12.28 -9.35
C THR A 76 -24.87 11.47 -10.04
N LEU A 77 -24.62 10.98 -11.27
CA LEU A 77 -25.57 10.19 -12.08
C LEU A 77 -25.42 8.67 -11.88
N GLY A 78 -24.37 8.19 -11.19
CA GLY A 78 -24.20 6.79 -10.90
C GLY A 78 -25.25 6.27 -9.90
N ASP A 79 -25.69 5.02 -10.07
CA ASP A 79 -26.58 4.36 -9.11
C ASP A 79 -25.86 4.25 -7.74
N THR A 80 -26.22 5.16 -6.83
CA THR A 80 -25.60 5.26 -5.51
C THR A 80 -26.15 4.25 -4.50
N THR A 81 -27.15 3.45 -4.87
CA THR A 81 -27.81 2.52 -3.94
C THR A 81 -26.86 1.45 -3.41
N LEU A 82 -26.03 0.86 -4.27
CA LEU A 82 -24.97 -0.08 -3.85
C LEU A 82 -23.85 0.57 -3.03
N LEU A 83 -23.69 1.89 -3.14
CA LEU A 83 -22.63 2.64 -2.45
C LEU A 83 -23.06 3.12 -1.06
N ASN A 84 -24.37 3.26 -0.83
CA ASN A 84 -24.91 3.62 0.50
C ASN A 84 -24.80 2.49 1.52
N GLU A 85 -24.66 1.24 1.06
CA GLU A 85 -24.41 0.07 1.89
C GLU A 85 -22.92 -0.12 2.24
N LEU A 86 -22.02 0.70 1.66
CA LEU A 86 -20.60 0.63 1.96
C LEU A 86 -20.32 1.31 3.29
N ASP A 87 -20.20 0.52 4.33
CA ASP A 87 -19.68 0.98 5.61
C ASP A 87 -18.15 1.16 5.51
N PHE A 88 -17.72 2.41 5.39
CA PHE A 88 -16.32 2.81 5.46
C PHE A 88 -15.92 3.28 6.86
N SER A 89 -16.77 3.07 7.87
CA SER A 89 -16.50 3.50 9.25
C SER A 89 -15.25 2.84 9.83
N ASP A 90 -14.90 1.64 9.37
CA ASP A 90 -13.68 0.92 9.74
C ASP A 90 -12.41 1.46 9.09
N LEU A 91 -12.54 2.30 8.06
CA LEU A 91 -11.40 3.02 7.49
C LEU A 91 -10.91 4.06 8.51
N ARG A 92 -9.87 3.73 9.25
CA ARG A 92 -9.20 4.71 10.09
C ARG A 92 -8.75 5.86 9.20
N PRO A 93 -9.09 7.11 9.54
CA PRO A 93 -8.61 8.25 8.76
C PRO A 93 -7.09 8.20 8.66
N LEU A 94 -6.56 8.55 7.47
CA LEU A 94 -5.14 8.80 7.31
C LEU A 94 -4.78 9.91 8.31
N THR A 95 -4.17 9.54 9.42
CA THR A 95 -3.70 10.52 10.39
C THR A 95 -2.49 11.21 9.80
N ASP A 96 -2.61 12.49 9.52
CA ASP A 96 -1.56 13.38 8.98
C ASP A 96 -0.33 13.56 9.89
N ASN A 97 -0.28 12.86 11.01
CA ASN A 97 0.72 13.03 12.06
C ASN A 97 2.07 12.36 11.76
N ARG A 98 2.30 11.88 10.55
CA ARG A 98 3.62 11.37 10.17
C ARG A 98 4.49 12.49 9.64
N PRO A 99 5.71 12.64 10.15
CA PRO A 99 6.65 13.53 9.53
C PRO A 99 6.92 13.06 8.09
N PRO A 100 6.59 13.87 7.07
CA PRO A 100 6.85 13.50 5.69
C PRO A 100 8.36 13.38 5.46
N LYS A 101 8.77 12.45 4.62
CA LYS A 101 10.15 12.32 4.11
C LYS A 101 11.25 12.04 5.16
N ILE A 102 10.93 11.49 6.32
CA ILE A 102 11.96 11.08 7.28
C ILE A 102 12.19 9.57 7.11
N TYR A 103 13.41 9.20 6.82
CA TYR A 103 13.90 7.84 6.94
C TYR A 103 15.18 7.84 7.79
N SER A 104 15.41 6.77 8.55
CA SER A 104 16.66 6.59 9.26
C SER A 104 17.73 6.03 8.33
N ARG A 105 18.93 6.59 8.33
CA ARG A 105 20.07 6.02 7.60
C ARG A 105 20.49 4.65 8.14
N ASP A 106 20.14 4.35 9.38
CA ASP A 106 20.35 3.05 10.03
C ASP A 106 19.21 2.06 9.75
N ALA A 107 18.24 2.42 8.89
CA ALA A 107 17.17 1.57 8.47
C ALA A 107 17.71 0.38 7.66
N PHE A 108 17.03 -0.74 7.72
CA PHE A 108 17.36 -1.92 6.93
C PHE A 108 17.12 -1.66 5.44
N ILE A 109 18.16 -1.84 4.63
CA ILE A 109 18.03 -1.79 3.18
C ILE A 109 17.37 -3.10 2.72
N SER A 110 16.11 -3.00 2.37
CA SER A 110 15.27 -4.17 2.07
C SER A 110 15.08 -4.44 0.57
N CYS A 111 15.34 -3.45 -0.30
CA CYS A 111 15.27 -3.62 -1.74
C CYS A 111 16.13 -2.57 -2.44
N LYS A 112 16.74 -2.95 -3.57
CA LYS A 112 17.38 -2.03 -4.53
C LYS A 112 16.95 -2.39 -5.93
N LYS A 113 16.51 -1.40 -6.69
CA LYS A 113 16.04 -1.58 -8.07
C LYS A 113 16.38 -0.36 -8.92
N ALA A 114 16.21 -0.51 -10.23
CA ALA A 114 16.15 0.60 -11.17
C ALA A 114 14.83 0.53 -11.94
N VAL A 115 14.32 1.70 -12.33
CA VAL A 115 13.13 1.79 -13.19
C VAL A 115 13.52 1.40 -14.61
N ASN A 116 12.97 0.30 -15.09
CA ASN A 116 13.23 -0.22 -16.44
C ASN A 116 12.05 0.06 -17.38
N THR A 117 12.22 -0.21 -18.67
CA THR A 117 11.18 0.05 -19.68
C THR A 117 9.88 -0.70 -19.44
N TRP A 118 9.93 -1.90 -18.86
CA TRP A 118 8.75 -2.71 -18.51
C TRP A 118 8.05 -2.28 -17.21
N ASP A 119 8.66 -1.35 -16.48
CA ASP A 119 8.12 -0.81 -15.23
C ASP A 119 7.29 0.47 -15.44
N LEU A 120 7.30 1.00 -16.67
CA LEU A 120 6.73 2.30 -16.97
C LEU A 120 5.21 2.28 -17.10
N ASN A 121 4.59 3.41 -16.74
CA ASN A 121 3.23 3.76 -17.13
C ASN A 121 3.24 4.51 -18.49
N HIS A 122 2.06 4.97 -18.92
CA HIS A 122 1.90 5.72 -20.19
C HIS A 122 2.60 7.09 -20.20
N ASP A 123 2.96 7.64 -19.04
CA ASP A 123 3.70 8.91 -18.91
C ASP A 123 5.21 8.70 -18.82
N LEU A 124 5.71 7.49 -19.08
CA LEU A 124 7.11 7.07 -19.01
C LEU A 124 7.71 7.18 -17.59
N MET A 125 6.87 7.07 -16.59
CA MET A 125 7.27 7.04 -15.18
C MET A 125 7.05 5.65 -14.59
N GLY A 126 7.79 5.31 -13.56
CA GLY A 126 7.62 4.06 -12.82
C GLY A 126 6.19 3.90 -12.32
N SER A 127 5.53 2.85 -12.79
CA SER A 127 4.12 2.56 -12.53
C SER A 127 3.84 2.27 -11.05
N SER A 128 2.58 2.29 -10.66
CA SER A 128 2.17 1.79 -9.33
C SER A 128 2.58 0.33 -9.14
N ARG A 129 2.53 -0.49 -10.20
CA ARG A 129 3.00 -1.88 -10.18
C ARG A 129 4.50 -1.96 -9.80
N PHE A 130 5.35 -1.10 -10.37
CA PHE A 130 6.77 -1.03 -10.02
C PHE A 130 6.95 -0.70 -8.54
N LYS A 131 6.28 0.36 -8.06
CA LYS A 131 6.38 0.84 -6.68
C LYS A 131 5.93 -0.22 -5.68
N ILE A 132 4.77 -0.85 -5.92
CA ILE A 132 4.25 -1.93 -5.07
C ILE A 132 5.09 -3.22 -5.21
N GLY A 133 5.66 -3.48 -6.37
CA GLY A 133 6.65 -4.56 -6.55
C GLY A 133 7.86 -4.38 -5.65
N CYS A 134 8.41 -3.16 -5.55
CA CYS A 134 9.48 -2.85 -4.59
C CYS A 134 9.06 -3.11 -3.14
N VAL A 135 7.81 -2.78 -2.77
CA VAL A 135 7.26 -3.04 -1.43
C VAL A 135 7.18 -4.54 -1.14
N SER A 136 6.68 -5.33 -2.09
CA SER A 136 6.56 -6.78 -1.94
C SER A 136 7.92 -7.47 -1.76
N ASP A 137 8.91 -7.05 -2.55
CA ASP A 137 10.29 -7.56 -2.42
C ASP A 137 10.88 -7.14 -1.06
N ALA A 138 10.71 -5.87 -0.67
CA ALA A 138 11.19 -5.32 0.58
C ALA A 138 10.60 -6.05 1.81
N ALA A 139 9.30 -6.34 1.80
CA ALA A 139 8.64 -7.08 2.87
C ALA A 139 9.20 -8.51 2.97
N THR A 140 9.44 -9.17 1.83
CA THR A 140 10.04 -10.51 1.78
C THR A 140 11.45 -10.51 2.38
N HIS A 141 12.30 -9.56 2.01
CA HIS A 141 13.65 -9.43 2.55
C HIS A 141 13.66 -9.09 4.03
N LEU A 142 12.75 -8.21 4.48
CA LEU A 142 12.58 -7.88 5.89
C LEU A 142 12.26 -9.12 6.73
N PHE A 143 11.30 -9.92 6.28
CA PHE A 143 10.89 -11.11 7.01
C PHE A 143 11.97 -12.19 6.98
N THR A 144 12.69 -12.34 5.86
CA THR A 144 13.87 -13.21 5.77
C THR A 144 14.97 -12.80 6.75
N TYR A 145 15.28 -11.50 6.84
CA TYR A 145 16.21 -10.96 7.84
C TYR A 145 15.78 -11.32 9.27
N CYS A 146 14.49 -11.26 9.56
CA CYS A 146 13.92 -11.60 10.86
C CYS A 146 13.87 -13.12 11.12
N GLY A 147 14.24 -13.98 10.16
CA GLY A 147 14.27 -15.43 10.30
C GLY A 147 13.06 -16.16 9.72
N ALA A 148 12.10 -15.44 9.16
CA ALA A 148 10.97 -16.03 8.42
C ALA A 148 11.32 -16.17 6.94
N ASP A 149 12.40 -16.89 6.62
CA ASP A 149 12.84 -17.18 5.28
C ASP A 149 11.95 -18.23 4.58
N PHE A 150 12.27 -18.50 3.31
CA PHE A 150 11.50 -19.43 2.48
C PHE A 150 11.44 -20.84 3.09
N ASN A 151 12.57 -21.35 3.62
CA ASN A 151 12.65 -22.71 4.16
C ASN A 151 11.81 -22.83 5.45
N TRP A 152 11.97 -21.86 6.35
CA TRP A 152 11.20 -21.81 7.59
C TRP A 152 9.70 -21.70 7.32
N ARG A 153 9.29 -20.89 6.35
CA ARG A 153 7.88 -20.75 5.98
C ARG A 153 7.29 -22.04 5.43
N ASN A 154 8.03 -22.76 4.59
CA ASN A 154 7.58 -24.02 4.02
C ASN A 154 7.54 -25.15 5.06
N GLU A 155 8.53 -25.20 5.95
CA GLU A 155 8.59 -26.22 7.00
C GLU A 155 7.40 -26.13 7.96
N TYR A 156 6.96 -24.91 8.29
CA TYR A 156 5.89 -24.67 9.26
C TYR A 156 4.56 -24.27 8.65
N ASP A 157 4.40 -24.30 7.33
CA ASP A 157 3.20 -23.84 6.60
C ASP A 157 2.76 -22.42 7.02
N ILE A 158 3.71 -21.49 7.03
CA ILE A 158 3.48 -20.11 7.46
C ILE A 158 3.54 -19.16 6.28
N GLY A 159 2.47 -18.38 6.13
CA GLY A 159 2.41 -17.22 5.26
C GLY A 159 2.57 -15.90 6.01
N SER A 160 2.48 -14.82 5.26
CA SER A 160 2.29 -13.48 5.81
C SER A 160 1.14 -12.82 5.06
N ALA A 161 0.34 -12.05 5.77
CA ALA A 161 -0.75 -11.28 5.19
C ALA A 161 -0.62 -9.81 5.60
N ALA A 162 -0.70 -8.93 4.62
CA ALA A 162 -0.88 -7.52 4.84
C ALA A 162 -2.37 -7.26 5.07
N LEU A 163 -2.68 -6.44 6.07
CA LEU A 163 -4.04 -6.12 6.47
C LEU A 163 -4.42 -4.68 6.11
N ASP A 164 -3.45 -3.77 6.20
CA ASP A 164 -3.67 -2.33 6.02
C ASP A 164 -2.42 -1.72 5.40
N TYR A 165 -2.60 -0.99 4.31
CA TYR A 165 -1.59 -0.17 3.65
C TYR A 165 -1.98 1.30 3.77
N SER A 166 -0.99 2.13 4.11
CA SER A 166 -1.13 3.58 4.06
C SER A 166 0.04 4.14 3.27
N VAL A 167 -0.22 4.57 2.05
CA VAL A 167 0.77 4.98 1.05
C VAL A 167 0.73 6.49 0.85
N ARG A 168 1.89 7.14 0.73
CA ARG A 168 2.03 8.52 0.29
C ARG A 168 3.04 8.61 -0.85
N TYR A 169 2.69 9.35 -1.88
CA TYR A 169 3.51 9.56 -3.06
C TYR A 169 4.01 10.99 -3.11
N TYR A 170 5.31 11.18 -3.22
CA TYR A 170 5.93 12.51 -3.20
C TYR A 170 6.52 12.89 -4.56
N LYS A 171 7.12 11.92 -5.26
CA LYS A 171 7.89 12.17 -6.48
C LYS A 171 7.65 11.05 -7.49
N ASP A 172 7.71 11.40 -8.77
CA ASP A 172 7.73 10.41 -9.83
C ASP A 172 9.11 9.76 -9.94
N ALA A 173 9.15 8.56 -10.49
CA ALA A 173 10.36 7.78 -10.70
C ALA A 173 10.58 7.55 -12.20
N PRO A 174 11.30 8.42 -12.92
CA PRO A 174 11.51 8.28 -14.36
C PRO A 174 12.38 7.06 -14.70
N LEU A 175 12.33 6.69 -15.99
CA LEU A 175 13.18 5.63 -16.56
C LEU A 175 14.66 5.83 -16.20
N GLY A 176 15.30 4.76 -15.77
CA GLY A 176 16.72 4.74 -15.40
C GLY A 176 17.02 5.21 -13.98
N MET A 177 16.02 5.70 -13.22
CA MET A 177 16.22 6.06 -11.82
C MET A 177 16.57 4.83 -10.98
N ALA A 178 17.69 4.89 -10.26
CA ALA A 178 18.02 3.90 -9.24
C ALA A 178 17.37 4.25 -7.92
N VAL A 179 16.80 3.25 -7.24
CA VAL A 179 16.03 3.43 -6.01
C VAL A 179 16.43 2.41 -4.95
N THR A 180 16.43 2.85 -3.71
CA THR A 180 16.64 2.00 -2.53
C THR A 180 15.42 2.07 -1.60
N MET A 181 14.98 0.92 -1.10
CA MET A 181 13.93 0.82 -0.09
C MET A 181 14.56 0.66 1.30
N TYR A 182 14.29 1.63 2.16
CA TYR A 182 14.67 1.61 3.58
C TYR A 182 13.49 1.22 4.44
N THR A 183 13.71 0.33 5.40
CA THR A 183 12.64 -0.26 6.20
C THR A 183 12.95 -0.23 7.68
N ASN A 184 11.93 0.13 8.48
CA ASN A 184 11.95 0.05 9.93
C ASN A 184 10.63 -0.54 10.44
N PHE A 185 10.66 -1.22 11.58
CA PHE A 185 9.44 -1.51 12.33
C PHE A 185 9.00 -0.27 13.10
N THR A 186 7.69 -0.01 13.10
CA THR A 186 7.04 1.02 13.92
C THR A 186 6.32 0.42 15.13
N LYS A 187 5.97 -0.87 15.07
CA LYS A 187 5.37 -1.61 16.19
C LYS A 187 5.55 -3.12 16.02
N ILE A 188 5.86 -3.80 17.12
CA ILE A 188 5.92 -5.25 17.20
C ILE A 188 4.91 -5.68 18.27
N GLY A 189 3.73 -6.12 17.84
CA GLY A 189 2.67 -6.61 18.72
C GLY A 189 2.80 -8.10 19.01
N ASN A 190 1.85 -8.70 19.72
CA ASN A 190 1.85 -10.13 20.00
C ASN A 190 1.66 -10.97 18.72
N LYS A 191 0.67 -10.60 17.88
CA LYS A 191 0.34 -11.29 16.62
C LYS A 191 0.40 -10.37 15.40
N SER A 192 0.72 -9.09 15.57
CA SER A 192 0.72 -8.09 14.51
C SER A 192 2.04 -7.35 14.47
N LEU A 193 2.42 -6.96 13.27
CA LEU A 193 3.60 -6.18 12.96
C LEU A 193 3.15 -4.90 12.26
N LYS A 194 3.81 -3.78 12.57
CA LYS A 194 3.73 -2.58 11.77
C LYS A 194 5.13 -2.17 11.37
N PHE A 195 5.31 -1.86 10.11
CA PHE A 195 6.57 -1.39 9.56
C PHE A 195 6.33 -0.36 8.47
N ILE A 196 7.33 0.46 8.26
CA ILE A 196 7.31 1.50 7.24
C ILE A 196 8.44 1.26 6.25
N HIS A 197 8.12 1.40 4.98
CA HIS A 197 9.08 1.43 3.89
C HIS A 197 9.17 2.84 3.32
N HIS A 198 10.40 3.29 3.02
CA HIS A 198 10.66 4.53 2.31
C HIS A 198 11.42 4.20 1.02
N LEU A 199 10.80 4.44 -0.12
CA LEU A 199 11.44 4.34 -1.43
C LEU A 199 12.17 5.65 -1.71
N VAL A 200 13.47 5.58 -1.91
CA VAL A 200 14.37 6.73 -2.01
C VAL A 200 15.10 6.72 -3.35
N ASP A 201 15.21 7.88 -3.97
CA ASP A 201 16.05 8.15 -5.13
C ASP A 201 17.53 8.10 -4.70
N ASP A 202 18.29 7.14 -5.22
CA ASP A 202 19.71 6.95 -4.85
C ASP A 202 20.59 8.13 -5.23
N ASN A 203 20.18 8.91 -6.23
CA ASN A 203 20.96 10.05 -6.71
C ASN A 203 20.77 11.31 -5.85
N THR A 204 19.52 11.58 -5.42
CA THR A 204 19.20 12.82 -4.69
C THR A 204 18.99 12.61 -3.19
N GLY A 205 18.67 11.38 -2.77
CA GLY A 205 18.25 11.07 -1.40
C GLY A 205 16.81 11.47 -1.11
N ASP A 206 16.05 11.92 -2.10
CA ASP A 206 14.64 12.28 -1.93
C ASP A 206 13.78 11.03 -1.74
N VAL A 207 12.81 11.12 -0.85
CA VAL A 207 11.78 10.09 -0.71
C VAL A 207 10.78 10.22 -1.86
N ILE A 208 10.62 9.14 -2.63
CA ILE A 208 9.67 9.02 -3.73
C ILE A 208 8.28 8.64 -3.19
N MET A 209 8.27 7.69 -2.26
CA MET A 209 7.08 7.13 -1.65
C MET A 209 7.39 6.62 -0.26
N ASP A 210 6.47 6.76 0.66
CA ASP A 210 6.46 5.96 1.88
C ASP A 210 5.20 5.09 1.97
N ILE A 211 5.32 3.97 2.66
CA ILE A 211 4.20 3.07 2.92
C ILE A 211 4.33 2.46 4.31
N GLU A 212 3.31 2.66 5.13
CA GLU A 212 3.17 1.92 6.39
C GLU A 212 2.25 0.73 6.19
N ILE A 213 2.67 -0.40 6.72
CA ILE A 213 2.00 -1.67 6.56
C ILE A 213 1.71 -2.27 7.93
N ALA A 214 0.44 -2.64 8.15
CA ALA A 214 0.07 -3.54 9.22
C ALA A 214 -0.02 -4.96 8.64
N ALA A 215 0.72 -5.90 9.23
CA ALA A 215 0.81 -7.27 8.76
C ALA A 215 0.77 -8.28 9.90
N VAL A 216 0.49 -9.53 9.55
CA VAL A 216 0.54 -10.68 10.47
C VAL A 216 1.32 -11.84 9.83
N LEU A 217 1.93 -12.66 10.66
CA LEU A 217 2.28 -14.01 10.28
C LEU A 217 1.03 -14.89 10.39
N PHE A 218 0.86 -15.80 9.46
CA PHE A 218 -0.39 -16.50 9.23
C PHE A 218 -0.15 -18.00 9.10
N ASP A 219 -0.77 -18.80 9.99
CA ASP A 219 -0.79 -20.24 9.90
C ASP A 219 -1.71 -20.64 8.75
N LEU A 220 -1.16 -21.20 7.69
CA LEU A 220 -1.88 -21.53 6.45
C LEU A 220 -2.86 -22.68 6.63
N GLN A 221 -2.57 -23.62 7.54
CA GLN A 221 -3.45 -24.76 7.82
C GLN A 221 -4.65 -24.32 8.66
N LYS A 222 -4.40 -23.61 9.75
CA LYS A 222 -5.47 -23.12 10.66
C LYS A 222 -6.21 -21.89 10.15
N ARG A 223 -5.68 -21.25 9.09
CA ARG A 223 -6.23 -20.01 8.52
C ARG A 223 -6.40 -18.88 9.56
N LYS A 224 -5.39 -18.71 10.42
CA LYS A 224 -5.39 -17.73 11.52
C LYS A 224 -4.03 -17.06 11.70
N SER A 225 -4.05 -15.83 12.21
CA SER A 225 -2.83 -15.16 12.63
C SER A 225 -2.17 -15.88 13.80
N MET A 226 -0.85 -16.01 13.74
CA MET A 226 -0.04 -16.64 14.78
C MET A 226 0.68 -15.61 15.65
N VAL A 227 1.16 -16.07 16.79
CA VAL A 227 2.05 -15.26 17.64
C VAL A 227 3.38 -15.06 16.93
N VAL A 228 3.91 -13.83 16.96
CA VAL A 228 5.21 -13.51 16.39
C VAL A 228 6.28 -14.29 17.16
N PRO A 229 7.07 -15.15 16.49
CA PRO A 229 8.10 -15.96 17.14
C PRO A 229 9.15 -15.10 17.86
N GLU A 230 9.69 -15.59 18.96
CA GLU A 230 10.64 -14.81 19.77
C GLU A 230 11.92 -14.46 18.98
N GLU A 231 12.45 -15.39 18.19
CA GLU A 231 13.63 -15.13 17.35
C GLU A 231 13.38 -14.03 16.32
N PHE A 232 12.19 -14.04 15.72
CA PHE A 232 11.75 -12.96 14.82
C PHE A 232 11.70 -11.64 15.58
N ARG A 233 11.07 -11.64 16.76
CA ARG A 233 10.92 -10.45 17.60
C ARG A 233 12.26 -9.83 17.98
N VAL A 234 13.22 -10.64 18.40
CA VAL A 234 14.57 -10.16 18.76
C VAL A 234 15.26 -9.47 17.57
N LYS A 235 15.17 -10.03 16.37
CA LYS A 235 15.76 -9.41 15.18
C LYS A 235 14.99 -8.16 14.74
N ALA A 236 13.66 -8.22 14.75
CA ALA A 236 12.81 -7.09 14.40
C ALA A 236 12.99 -5.89 15.35
N SER A 237 13.24 -6.14 16.65
CA SER A 237 13.46 -5.08 17.64
C SER A 237 14.71 -4.25 17.37
N LYS A 238 15.70 -4.78 16.66
CA LYS A 238 16.88 -4.03 16.23
C LYS A 238 16.57 -2.98 15.17
N LEU A 239 15.45 -3.13 14.47
CA LEU A 239 14.98 -2.25 13.42
C LEU A 239 13.78 -1.40 13.88
N LEU A 240 13.42 -1.46 15.16
CA LEU A 240 12.33 -0.67 15.72
C LEU A 240 12.73 0.80 15.81
N ILE A 241 11.89 1.69 15.27
CA ILE A 241 12.08 3.13 15.44
C ILE A 241 11.84 3.46 16.92
N ASN A 242 12.86 3.97 17.58
CA ASN A 242 12.71 4.55 18.91
C ASN A 242 12.02 5.92 18.76
N ASN A 243 10.82 6.04 19.27
CA ASN A 243 10.08 7.30 19.39
C ASN A 243 10.72 8.17 20.48
#